data_e211276df16a0ad0013cf107afa1638b
#
_entry.id   e211276df16a0ad0013cf107afa1638b
#
_cell.length_a   1.000
_cell.length_b   1.000
_cell.length_c   1.000
_cell.angle_alpha   90.00
_cell.angle_beta   90.00
_cell.angle_gamma   90.00
#
_symmetry.space_group_name_H-M   'P 1'
#
loop_
_entity.id
_entity.type
_entity.pdbx_description
1 polymer ?
#
loop_
_entity_poly.entity_id
_entity_poly.type
_entity_poly.pdbx_seq_one_letter_code
_entity_poly.pdbx_strand_id
1 'polypeptide(L)'
;VYKRQVEDGGPISSRKGVNVPGTLVDLPAIGPKDQAALQHALENGADYIAVSYVRTAEDLLPAKEAVKKASMHVPILAKIEHPVALDNLDSILDLADAVMVARGDLGVEIPLENVPVAQQRIIDKALERGMPVVVATQMLESMTLQPRPTRAEVSDVSTAIRHGATGVMLSGETASGSFPLEAVKTMAKIASATEEGLDAHDLRPTSLARFRSTRAVAHAGVELAREAGAARIVVATHHGTSPRLVSGYRPDIPITAVSDRLRALRRTCLLPGVDTVLAKEHDRGSK
;
A
#
# COMPACT_ATOMS: atom_id res chain seq x y z
N VAL A 1 37.79 -19.25 -13.15
CA VAL A 1 36.60 -19.98 -13.58
C VAL A 1 35.71 -20.19 -12.36
N TYR A 2 34.61 -19.49 -12.24
CA TYR A 2 33.66 -19.69 -11.16
C TYR A 2 32.80 -20.91 -11.49
N LYS A 3 32.88 -21.96 -10.69
CA LYS A 3 31.95 -23.09 -10.76
C LYS A 3 30.68 -22.72 -9.97
N ARG A 4 29.52 -23.00 -10.54
CA ARG A 4 28.22 -22.98 -9.87
C ARG A 4 27.72 -24.41 -9.77
N GLN A 5 27.16 -24.76 -8.62
CA GLN A 5 26.62 -26.09 -8.35
C GLN A 5 25.12 -25.93 -8.07
N VAL A 6 24.33 -26.85 -8.59
CA VAL A 6 22.91 -26.96 -8.23
C VAL A 6 22.86 -27.70 -6.90
N GLU A 7 22.35 -27.05 -5.88
CA GLU A 7 22.14 -27.63 -4.56
C GLU A 7 20.76 -28.31 -4.52
N ASP A 8 19.73 -27.58 -4.91
CA ASP A 8 18.36 -28.09 -5.04
C ASP A 8 17.93 -28.04 -6.49
N GLY A 9 17.50 -29.16 -7.02
CA GLY A 9 17.04 -29.29 -8.41
C GLY A 9 15.54 -29.05 -8.56
N GLY A 10 15.13 -28.63 -9.75
CA GLY A 10 13.71 -28.45 -10.06
C GLY A 10 13.47 -27.98 -11.50
N PRO A 11 12.22 -27.90 -11.96
CA PRO A 11 11.91 -27.38 -13.29
C PRO A 11 12.16 -25.87 -13.37
N ILE A 12 12.91 -25.45 -14.38
CA ILE A 12 13.14 -24.04 -14.71
C ILE A 12 12.44 -23.74 -16.03
N SER A 13 11.58 -22.72 -16.04
CA SER A 13 10.93 -22.24 -17.25
C SER A 13 11.59 -20.98 -17.81
N SER A 14 11.36 -20.69 -19.10
CA SER A 14 11.86 -19.46 -19.73
C SER A 14 11.32 -18.19 -19.06
N ARG A 15 12.12 -17.11 -19.11
CA ARG A 15 11.78 -15.78 -18.63
C ARG A 15 11.59 -15.68 -17.10
N LYS A 16 12.24 -16.52 -16.32
CA LYS A 16 12.32 -16.39 -14.87
C LYS A 16 13.47 -15.46 -14.48
N GLY A 17 13.24 -14.65 -13.46
CA GLY A 17 14.30 -13.86 -12.84
C GLY A 17 15.27 -14.73 -12.04
N VAL A 18 16.40 -14.14 -11.69
CA VAL A 18 17.40 -14.74 -10.79
C VAL A 18 17.62 -13.78 -9.63
N ASN A 19 17.39 -14.26 -8.42
CA ASN A 19 17.76 -13.55 -7.22
C ASN A 19 19.16 -14.01 -6.77
N VAL A 20 19.95 -13.06 -6.26
CA VAL A 20 21.30 -13.32 -5.74
C VAL A 20 21.37 -12.72 -4.34
N PRO A 21 20.81 -13.42 -3.32
CA PRO A 21 20.75 -12.91 -1.96
C PRO A 21 22.11 -12.46 -1.44
N GLY A 22 22.13 -11.34 -0.72
CA GLY A 22 23.37 -10.78 -0.16
C GLY A 22 24.29 -10.10 -1.18
N THR A 23 23.91 -9.98 -2.44
CA THR A 23 24.70 -9.29 -3.47
C THR A 23 23.97 -8.02 -3.94
N LEU A 24 24.61 -6.88 -3.80
CA LEU A 24 24.13 -5.64 -4.41
C LEU A 24 24.40 -5.70 -5.91
N VAL A 25 23.35 -5.85 -6.69
CA VAL A 25 23.41 -5.73 -8.15
C VAL A 25 23.27 -4.26 -8.50
N ASP A 26 24.27 -3.68 -9.17
CA ASP A 26 24.27 -2.27 -9.60
C ASP A 26 23.39 -2.09 -10.85
N LEU A 27 22.09 -2.18 -10.63
CA LEU A 27 21.04 -1.91 -11.63
C LEU A 27 20.11 -0.81 -11.10
N PRO A 28 19.71 0.14 -11.97
CA PRO A 28 18.71 1.13 -11.58
C PRO A 28 17.36 0.46 -11.30
N ALA A 29 16.63 0.94 -10.29
CA ALA A 29 15.28 0.44 -9.98
C ALA A 29 14.30 0.67 -11.16
N ILE A 30 14.52 1.71 -11.96
CA ILE A 30 13.73 2.04 -13.15
C ILE A 30 14.68 2.06 -14.36
N GLY A 31 14.74 0.96 -15.10
CA GLY A 31 15.51 0.84 -16.35
C GLY A 31 14.77 1.41 -17.57
N PRO A 32 15.39 1.36 -18.77
CA PRO A 32 14.77 1.91 -19.99
C PRO A 32 13.40 1.30 -20.33
N LYS A 33 13.23 0.00 -20.08
CA LYS A 33 11.95 -0.68 -20.28
C LYS A 33 10.89 -0.18 -19.30
N ASP A 34 11.29 0.06 -18.05
CA ASP A 34 10.40 0.54 -17.01
C ASP A 34 10.00 1.99 -17.24
N GLN A 35 10.90 2.80 -17.80
CA GLN A 35 10.58 4.18 -18.23
C GLN A 35 9.49 4.19 -19.30
N ALA A 36 9.55 3.30 -20.28
CA ALA A 36 8.51 3.19 -21.31
C ALA A 36 7.18 2.74 -20.71
N ALA A 37 7.20 1.76 -19.80
CA ALA A 37 6.01 1.30 -19.08
C ALA A 37 5.42 2.40 -18.20
N LEU A 38 6.25 3.17 -17.50
CA LEU A 38 5.85 4.31 -16.70
C LEU A 38 5.17 5.39 -17.52
N GLN A 39 5.74 5.74 -18.67
CA GLN A 39 5.14 6.71 -19.59
C GLN A 39 3.78 6.22 -20.08
N HIS A 40 3.69 4.97 -20.51
CA HIS A 40 2.43 4.35 -20.93
C HIS A 40 1.38 4.36 -19.81
N ALA A 41 1.76 4.03 -18.57
CA ALA A 41 0.85 4.05 -17.42
C ALA A 41 0.30 5.47 -17.15
N LEU A 42 1.14 6.49 -17.23
CA LEU A 42 0.73 7.89 -17.06
C LEU A 42 -0.24 8.33 -18.15
N GLU A 43 0.05 8.01 -19.41
CA GLU A 43 -0.83 8.33 -20.57
C GLU A 43 -2.20 7.64 -20.48
N ASN A 44 -2.24 6.44 -19.91
CA ASN A 44 -3.47 5.66 -19.72
C ASN A 44 -4.16 5.89 -18.36
N GLY A 45 -3.73 6.90 -17.60
CA GLY A 45 -4.45 7.39 -16.44
C GLY A 45 -4.29 6.52 -15.18
N ALA A 46 -3.12 5.94 -14.96
CA ALA A 46 -2.81 5.24 -13.72
C ALA A 46 -3.08 6.13 -12.49
N ASP A 47 -3.70 5.56 -11.46
CA ASP A 47 -4.02 6.25 -10.20
C ASP A 47 -2.86 6.16 -9.19
N TYR A 48 -2.01 5.12 -9.30
CA TYR A 48 -0.78 4.91 -8.54
C TYR A 48 0.31 4.33 -9.42
N ILE A 49 1.56 4.66 -9.14
CA ILE A 49 2.74 4.01 -9.73
C ILE A 49 3.47 3.26 -8.62
N ALA A 50 3.61 1.95 -8.76
CA ALA A 50 4.38 1.12 -7.85
C ALA A 50 5.79 0.88 -8.41
N VAL A 51 6.81 1.19 -7.62
CA VAL A 51 8.22 1.00 -7.96
C VAL A 51 8.75 -0.21 -7.22
N SER A 52 9.21 -1.22 -7.96
CA SER A 52 9.82 -2.43 -7.40
C SER A 52 11.29 -2.23 -7.07
N TYR A 53 11.82 -3.07 -6.20
CA TYR A 53 13.23 -3.10 -5.80
C TYR A 53 13.79 -1.73 -5.37
N VAL A 54 12.97 -0.94 -4.66
CA VAL A 54 13.41 0.30 -4.02
C VAL A 54 14.39 -0.04 -2.90
N ARG A 55 15.59 0.52 -2.96
CA ARG A 55 16.68 0.33 -1.97
C ARG A 55 16.98 1.63 -1.22
N THR A 56 16.85 2.76 -1.93
CA THR A 56 17.08 4.10 -1.39
C THR A 56 16.00 5.07 -1.88
N ALA A 57 15.95 6.26 -1.31
CA ALA A 57 15.02 7.32 -1.74
C ALA A 57 15.25 7.75 -3.19
N GLU A 58 16.50 7.71 -3.65
CA GLU A 58 16.90 8.08 -5.01
C GLU A 58 16.28 7.16 -6.07
N ASP A 59 16.00 5.91 -5.74
CA ASP A 59 15.33 4.95 -6.64
C ASP A 59 13.91 5.41 -7.04
N LEU A 60 13.28 6.30 -6.26
CA LEU A 60 11.96 6.87 -6.56
C LEU A 60 12.01 8.12 -7.44
N LEU A 61 13.17 8.77 -7.55
CA LEU A 61 13.29 10.06 -8.26
C LEU A 61 12.89 9.97 -9.75
N PRO A 62 13.28 8.95 -10.53
CA PRO A 62 12.88 8.85 -11.94
C PRO A 62 11.36 8.81 -12.12
N ALA A 63 10.63 8.09 -11.23
CA ALA A 63 9.17 8.05 -11.28
C ALA A 63 8.56 9.41 -10.94
N LYS A 64 9.08 10.10 -9.91
CA LYS A 64 8.60 11.43 -9.53
C LYS A 64 8.86 12.47 -10.62
N GLU A 65 10.00 12.41 -11.28
CA GLU A 65 10.32 13.27 -12.41
C GLU A 65 9.39 13.04 -13.61
N ALA A 66 9.10 11.79 -13.94
CA ALA A 66 8.17 11.45 -15.01
C ALA A 66 6.76 11.97 -14.72
N VAL A 67 6.26 11.78 -13.50
CA VAL A 67 4.97 12.34 -13.06
C VAL A 67 4.95 13.87 -13.15
N LYS A 68 6.04 14.53 -12.72
CA LYS A 68 6.18 15.99 -12.80
C LYS A 68 6.19 16.48 -14.24
N LYS A 69 6.96 15.83 -15.14
CA LYS A 69 7.03 16.16 -16.56
C LYS A 69 5.67 16.01 -17.26
N ALA A 70 4.89 15.02 -16.88
CA ALA A 70 3.54 14.83 -17.38
C ALA A 70 2.53 15.86 -16.82
N SER A 71 2.95 16.78 -15.96
CA SER A 71 2.09 17.73 -15.25
C SER A 71 0.92 17.04 -14.52
N MET A 72 1.16 15.83 -14.08
CA MET A 72 0.18 14.99 -13.38
C MET A 72 0.47 14.94 -11.87
N HIS A 73 -0.51 14.49 -11.14
CA HIS A 73 -0.37 14.25 -9.70
C HIS A 73 -0.71 12.78 -9.43
N VAL A 74 0.25 11.88 -9.64
CA VAL A 74 0.11 10.44 -9.42
C VAL A 74 0.99 10.02 -8.25
N PRO A 75 0.43 9.44 -7.19
CA PRO A 75 1.19 8.96 -6.03
C PRO A 75 2.15 7.84 -6.41
N ILE A 76 3.31 7.83 -5.76
CA ILE A 76 4.31 6.78 -5.90
C ILE A 76 4.26 5.86 -4.69
N LEU A 77 4.09 4.56 -4.95
CA LEU A 77 4.14 3.49 -3.98
C LEU A 77 5.49 2.79 -4.04
N ALA A 78 6.24 2.84 -2.94
CA ALA A 78 7.51 2.14 -2.81
C ALA A 78 7.29 0.68 -2.40
N LYS A 79 7.83 -0.29 -3.15
CA LYS A 79 7.81 -1.70 -2.77
C LYS A 79 9.10 -2.05 -2.02
N ILE A 80 8.95 -2.50 -0.79
CA ILE A 80 10.06 -2.90 0.07
C ILE A 80 10.27 -4.40 -0.10
N GLU A 81 11.32 -4.73 -0.82
CA GLU A 81 11.67 -6.08 -1.31
C GLU A 81 13.10 -6.49 -0.95
N HIS A 82 13.91 -5.58 -0.40
CA HIS A 82 15.34 -5.78 -0.20
C HIS A 82 15.78 -5.27 1.18
N PRO A 83 16.75 -5.94 1.87
CA PRO A 83 17.21 -5.52 3.20
C PRO A 83 17.77 -4.10 3.24
N VAL A 84 18.47 -3.65 2.21
CA VAL A 84 18.96 -2.25 2.12
C VAL A 84 17.83 -1.22 2.23
N ALA A 85 16.62 -1.55 1.74
CA ALA A 85 15.46 -0.68 1.91
C ALA A 85 15.04 -0.55 3.37
N LEU A 86 15.22 -1.60 4.18
CA LEU A 86 14.91 -1.54 5.61
C LEU A 86 15.85 -0.58 6.34
N ASP A 87 17.12 -0.53 5.95
CA ASP A 87 18.10 0.41 6.53
C ASP A 87 17.80 1.86 6.13
N ASN A 88 17.30 2.06 4.92
CA ASN A 88 16.96 3.38 4.36
C ASN A 88 15.47 3.73 4.48
N LEU A 89 14.71 3.00 5.30
CA LEU A 89 13.25 3.05 5.30
C LEU A 89 12.70 4.46 5.54
N ASP A 90 13.26 5.20 6.48
CA ASP A 90 12.80 6.56 6.80
C ASP A 90 12.92 7.50 5.59
N SER A 91 14.07 7.51 4.91
CA SER A 91 14.28 8.36 3.72
C SER A 91 13.39 7.96 2.54
N ILE A 92 13.17 6.65 2.35
CA ILE A 92 12.25 6.14 1.32
C ILE A 92 10.82 6.62 1.60
N LEU A 93 10.34 6.46 2.84
CA LEU A 93 8.98 6.86 3.23
C LEU A 93 8.78 8.37 3.22
N ASP A 94 9.83 9.17 3.43
CA ASP A 94 9.74 10.62 3.32
C ASP A 94 9.52 11.08 1.87
N LEU A 95 9.93 10.29 0.89
CA LEU A 95 9.76 10.58 -0.53
C LEU A 95 8.56 9.86 -1.16
N ALA A 96 8.18 8.69 -0.67
CA ALA A 96 7.04 7.90 -1.15
C ALA A 96 5.68 8.52 -0.72
N ASP A 97 4.61 8.13 -1.41
CA ASP A 97 3.23 8.50 -1.08
C ASP A 97 2.44 7.33 -0.49
N ALA A 98 2.91 6.10 -0.73
CA ALA A 98 2.42 4.85 -0.16
C ALA A 98 3.57 3.82 -0.12
N VAL A 99 3.40 2.75 0.64
CA VAL A 99 4.39 1.67 0.74
C VAL A 99 3.73 0.30 0.61
N MET A 100 4.48 -0.66 0.06
CA MET A 100 4.08 -2.07 0.01
C MET A 100 5.13 -2.94 0.67
N VAL A 101 4.70 -3.81 1.54
CA VAL A 101 5.50 -4.92 2.07
C VAL A 101 5.36 -6.09 1.11
N ALA A 102 6.35 -6.31 0.24
CA ALA A 102 6.36 -7.40 -0.74
C ALA A 102 7.08 -8.61 -0.14
N ARG A 103 6.35 -9.40 0.65
CA ARG A 103 6.91 -10.45 1.51
C ARG A 103 7.60 -11.58 0.75
N GLY A 104 7.10 -11.90 -0.45
CA GLY A 104 7.67 -12.95 -1.29
C GLY A 104 9.13 -12.65 -1.66
N ASP A 105 9.38 -11.47 -2.22
CA ASP A 105 10.71 -11.05 -2.62
C ASP A 105 11.60 -10.75 -1.40
N LEU A 106 11.04 -10.08 -0.39
CA LEU A 106 11.76 -9.79 0.84
C LEU A 106 12.21 -11.08 1.57
N GLY A 107 11.36 -12.12 1.59
CA GLY A 107 11.66 -13.41 2.21
C GLY A 107 12.70 -14.27 1.47
N VAL A 108 13.04 -13.90 0.23
CA VAL A 108 14.19 -14.47 -0.48
C VAL A 108 15.49 -13.78 -0.06
N GLU A 109 15.43 -12.51 0.30
CA GLU A 109 16.58 -11.65 0.60
C GLU A 109 16.95 -11.64 2.10
N ILE A 110 16.02 -11.92 3.00
CA ILE A 110 16.23 -12.00 4.45
C ILE A 110 15.76 -13.36 5.00
N PRO A 111 16.28 -13.80 6.18
CA PRO A 111 15.76 -14.99 6.85
C PRO A 111 14.24 -14.91 7.05
N LEU A 112 13.53 -16.01 6.77
CA LEU A 112 12.05 -16.04 6.80
C LEU A 112 11.47 -15.62 8.15
N GLU A 113 12.13 -15.99 9.25
CA GLU A 113 11.73 -15.60 10.61
C GLU A 113 11.79 -14.10 10.86
N ASN A 114 12.54 -13.35 10.06
CA ASN A 114 12.66 -11.90 10.16
C ASN A 114 11.60 -11.14 9.34
N VAL A 115 10.91 -11.82 8.41
CA VAL A 115 9.89 -11.19 7.57
C VAL A 115 8.76 -10.57 8.38
N PRO A 116 8.17 -11.25 9.40
CA PRO A 116 7.12 -10.65 10.23
C PRO A 116 7.58 -9.41 10.99
N VAL A 117 8.84 -9.42 11.48
CA VAL A 117 9.44 -8.28 12.20
C VAL A 117 9.63 -7.09 11.25
N ALA A 118 10.15 -7.35 10.05
CA ALA A 118 10.32 -6.33 9.02
C ALA A 118 8.96 -5.76 8.57
N GLN A 119 7.95 -6.61 8.37
CA GLN A 119 6.58 -6.19 8.07
C GLN A 119 6.04 -5.23 9.12
N GLN A 120 6.13 -5.58 10.40
CA GLN A 120 5.66 -4.72 11.49
C GLN A 120 6.40 -3.38 11.48
N ARG A 121 7.73 -3.38 11.37
CA ARG A 121 8.54 -2.15 11.30
C ARG A 121 8.12 -1.24 10.14
N ILE A 122 7.85 -1.80 8.95
CA ILE A 122 7.42 -1.02 7.79
C ILE A 122 6.04 -0.42 8.05
N ILE A 123 5.12 -1.21 8.60
CA ILE A 123 3.76 -0.76 8.93
C ILE A 123 3.81 0.37 9.96
N ASP A 124 4.54 0.21 11.05
CA ASP A 124 4.65 1.22 12.11
C ASP A 124 5.18 2.55 11.55
N LYS A 125 6.25 2.49 10.74
CA LYS A 125 6.83 3.68 10.10
C LYS A 125 5.90 4.35 9.09
N ALA A 126 5.07 3.57 8.39
CA ALA A 126 4.04 4.10 7.49
C ALA A 126 2.91 4.77 8.28
N LEU A 127 2.44 4.16 9.37
CA LEU A 127 1.42 4.70 10.25
C LEU A 127 1.88 6.00 10.91
N GLU A 128 3.13 6.09 11.38
CA GLU A 128 3.72 7.33 11.89
C GLU A 128 3.58 8.50 10.90
N ARG A 129 3.56 8.23 9.61
CA ARG A 129 3.44 9.21 8.51
C ARG A 129 2.02 9.39 7.98
N GLY A 130 1.04 8.65 8.53
CA GLY A 130 -0.32 8.57 7.96
C GLY A 130 -0.30 8.12 6.50
N MET A 131 0.58 7.18 6.17
CA MET A 131 0.83 6.70 4.83
C MET A 131 0.08 5.39 4.59
N PRO A 132 -0.57 5.20 3.42
CA PRO A 132 -1.13 3.90 3.06
C PRO A 132 -0.04 2.84 3.00
N VAL A 133 -0.32 1.68 3.59
CA VAL A 133 0.56 0.51 3.58
C VAL A 133 -0.19 -0.73 3.12
N VAL A 134 0.31 -1.37 2.08
CA VAL A 134 -0.25 -2.60 1.51
C VAL A 134 0.65 -3.78 1.89
N VAL A 135 0.07 -4.83 2.46
CA VAL A 135 0.77 -6.10 2.65
C VAL A 135 0.43 -7.04 1.51
N ALA A 136 1.47 -7.55 0.85
CA ALA A 136 1.35 -8.28 -0.41
C ALA A 136 2.08 -9.62 -0.37
N THR A 137 1.65 -10.52 -1.24
CA THR A 137 2.18 -11.85 -1.51
C THR A 137 1.94 -12.87 -0.41
N GLN A 138 1.65 -14.11 -0.82
CA GLN A 138 1.44 -15.26 0.07
C GLN A 138 0.37 -15.02 1.16
N MET A 139 -0.70 -14.28 0.81
CA MET A 139 -1.77 -13.98 1.76
C MET A 139 -2.75 -15.15 1.89
N LEU A 140 -3.25 -15.67 0.77
CA LEU A 140 -4.13 -16.83 0.66
C LEU A 140 -3.61 -17.79 -0.42
N GLU A 141 -2.31 -18.03 -0.46
CA GLU A 141 -1.59 -18.74 -1.52
C GLU A 141 -2.20 -20.11 -1.85
N SER A 142 -2.66 -20.85 -0.83
CA SER A 142 -3.31 -22.15 -1.03
C SER A 142 -4.59 -22.03 -1.88
N MET A 143 -5.25 -20.87 -1.87
CA MET A 143 -6.46 -20.63 -2.67
C MET A 143 -6.17 -20.48 -4.18
N THR A 144 -4.92 -20.48 -4.59
CA THR A 144 -4.56 -20.68 -6.01
C THR A 144 -5.08 -22.01 -6.53
N LEU A 145 -5.04 -23.07 -5.71
CA LEU A 145 -5.43 -24.43 -6.07
C LEU A 145 -6.58 -25.00 -5.21
N GLN A 146 -6.91 -24.38 -4.08
CA GLN A 146 -7.91 -24.86 -3.14
C GLN A 146 -9.05 -23.83 -2.96
N PRO A 147 -10.31 -24.27 -2.77
CA PRO A 147 -11.43 -23.34 -2.61
C PRO A 147 -11.48 -22.67 -1.22
N ARG A 148 -10.62 -23.10 -0.29
CA ARG A 148 -10.55 -22.56 1.09
C ARG A 148 -9.10 -22.38 1.50
N PRO A 149 -8.79 -21.33 2.28
CA PRO A 149 -7.45 -21.10 2.80
C PRO A 149 -7.15 -22.03 3.99
N THR A 150 -5.88 -22.09 4.33
CA THR A 150 -5.42 -22.68 5.60
C THR A 150 -5.74 -21.76 6.78
N ARG A 151 -5.74 -22.29 8.01
CA ARG A 151 -5.89 -21.47 9.21
C ARG A 151 -4.70 -20.50 9.41
N ALA A 152 -3.52 -20.90 8.99
CA ALA A 152 -2.34 -20.05 9.06
C ALA A 152 -2.47 -18.81 8.18
N GLU A 153 -2.97 -18.96 6.94
CA GLU A 153 -3.24 -17.86 6.03
C GLU A 153 -4.32 -16.91 6.55
N VAL A 154 -5.41 -17.45 7.11
CA VAL A 154 -6.44 -16.62 7.75
C VAL A 154 -5.85 -15.81 8.91
N SER A 155 -5.01 -16.43 9.74
CA SER A 155 -4.32 -15.76 10.85
C SER A 155 -3.34 -14.69 10.34
N ASP A 156 -2.65 -14.95 9.25
CA ASP A 156 -1.67 -14.02 8.65
C ASP A 156 -2.35 -12.77 8.09
N VAL A 157 -3.44 -12.91 7.33
CA VAL A 157 -4.26 -11.78 6.86
C VAL A 157 -4.76 -10.96 8.05
N SER A 158 -5.33 -11.63 9.07
CA SER A 158 -5.81 -10.95 10.28
C SER A 158 -4.69 -10.20 11.00
N THR A 159 -3.50 -10.79 11.09
CA THR A 159 -2.33 -10.17 11.70
C THR A 159 -1.89 -8.92 10.94
N ALA A 160 -1.82 -8.96 9.62
CA ALA A 160 -1.47 -7.80 8.81
C ALA A 160 -2.44 -6.62 9.06
N ILE A 161 -3.73 -6.90 9.15
CA ILE A 161 -4.78 -5.89 9.43
C ILE A 161 -4.63 -5.35 10.85
N ARG A 162 -4.44 -6.22 11.85
CA ARG A 162 -4.21 -5.83 13.26
C ARG A 162 -2.97 -4.97 13.44
N HIS A 163 -1.94 -5.22 12.67
CA HIS A 163 -0.72 -4.41 12.64
C HIS A 163 -0.96 -3.03 12.00
N GLY A 164 -2.08 -2.82 11.32
CA GLY A 164 -2.46 -1.53 10.75
C GLY A 164 -2.28 -1.41 9.24
N ALA A 165 -2.13 -2.52 8.52
CA ALA A 165 -2.18 -2.47 7.06
C ALA A 165 -3.45 -1.76 6.57
N THR A 166 -3.31 -0.87 5.58
CA THR A 166 -4.44 -0.16 4.97
C THR A 166 -5.04 -0.95 3.81
N GLY A 167 -4.29 -1.92 3.29
CA GLY A 167 -4.72 -2.84 2.25
C GLY A 167 -3.97 -4.16 2.35
N VAL A 168 -4.62 -5.23 1.91
CA VAL A 168 -4.05 -6.55 1.71
C VAL A 168 -4.24 -6.95 0.25
N MET A 169 -3.19 -7.51 -0.38
CA MET A 169 -3.20 -7.77 -1.81
C MET A 169 -3.15 -9.27 -2.11
N LEU A 170 -4.04 -9.72 -2.98
CA LEU A 170 -3.97 -11.02 -3.64
C LEU A 170 -3.14 -10.91 -4.91
N SER A 171 -2.36 -11.93 -5.23
CA SER A 171 -1.48 -12.02 -6.40
C SER A 171 -1.90 -13.20 -7.30
N GLY A 172 -1.22 -14.32 -7.19
CA GLY A 172 -1.52 -15.55 -7.93
C GLY A 172 -2.94 -16.07 -7.71
N GLU A 173 -3.48 -15.89 -6.52
CA GLU A 173 -4.81 -16.32 -6.10
C GLU A 173 -5.91 -15.77 -7.02
N THR A 174 -5.72 -14.54 -7.54
CA THR A 174 -6.67 -13.89 -8.44
C THR A 174 -6.18 -13.81 -9.88
N ALA A 175 -4.86 -13.77 -10.12
CA ALA A 175 -4.29 -13.59 -11.45
C ALA A 175 -4.25 -14.88 -12.26
N SER A 176 -4.03 -16.03 -11.61
CA SER A 176 -3.85 -17.33 -12.26
C SER A 176 -4.46 -18.50 -11.48
N GLY A 177 -5.02 -18.25 -10.31
CA GLY A 177 -5.62 -19.28 -9.47
C GLY A 177 -6.96 -19.80 -10.00
N SER A 178 -7.35 -20.97 -9.50
CA SER A 178 -8.61 -21.63 -9.89
C SER A 178 -9.84 -21.06 -9.18
N PHE A 179 -9.65 -20.28 -8.10
CA PHE A 179 -10.73 -19.79 -7.24
C PHE A 179 -10.66 -18.27 -6.99
N PRO A 180 -10.55 -17.41 -8.04
CA PRO A 180 -10.29 -15.98 -7.87
C PRO A 180 -11.39 -15.24 -7.11
N LEU A 181 -12.66 -15.54 -7.39
CA LEU A 181 -13.80 -14.89 -6.72
C LEU A 181 -13.89 -15.28 -5.24
N GLU A 182 -13.66 -16.57 -4.95
CA GLU A 182 -13.66 -17.11 -3.59
C GLU A 182 -12.52 -16.53 -2.77
N ALA A 183 -11.34 -16.32 -3.37
CA ALA A 183 -10.19 -15.70 -2.73
C ALA A 183 -10.52 -14.25 -2.30
N VAL A 184 -11.09 -13.44 -3.20
CA VAL A 184 -11.51 -12.07 -2.87
C VAL A 184 -12.59 -12.04 -1.77
N LYS A 185 -13.62 -12.90 -1.88
CA LYS A 185 -14.67 -12.99 -0.87
C LYS A 185 -14.14 -13.43 0.49
N THR A 186 -13.20 -14.38 0.50
CA THR A 186 -12.57 -14.87 1.73
C THR A 186 -11.71 -13.78 2.36
N MET A 187 -10.89 -13.08 1.58
CA MET A 187 -10.10 -11.94 2.04
C MET A 187 -10.98 -10.87 2.69
N ALA A 188 -12.08 -10.49 2.03
CA ALA A 188 -13.03 -9.51 2.56
C ALA A 188 -13.67 -9.97 3.87
N LYS A 189 -14.07 -11.24 3.97
CA LYS A 189 -14.63 -11.79 5.22
C LYS A 189 -13.63 -11.77 6.38
N ILE A 190 -12.38 -12.13 6.12
CA ILE A 190 -11.33 -12.09 7.14
C ILE A 190 -11.09 -10.64 7.59
N ALA A 191 -11.03 -9.71 6.64
CA ALA A 191 -10.85 -8.29 6.95
C ALA A 191 -11.98 -7.77 7.83
N SER A 192 -13.24 -7.95 7.43
CA SER A 192 -14.41 -7.50 8.22
C SER A 192 -14.43 -8.10 9.62
N ALA A 193 -14.25 -9.43 9.74
CA ALA A 193 -14.24 -10.09 11.04
C ALA A 193 -13.09 -9.64 11.95
N THR A 194 -11.94 -9.28 11.34
CA THR A 194 -10.80 -8.74 12.09
C THR A 194 -11.08 -7.33 12.57
N GLU A 195 -11.64 -6.48 11.71
CA GLU A 195 -11.94 -5.08 12.01
C GLU A 195 -13.02 -4.93 13.09
N GLU A 196 -14.03 -5.82 13.12
CA GLU A 196 -15.03 -5.86 14.20
C GLU A 196 -14.41 -6.06 15.61
N GLY A 197 -13.26 -6.74 15.69
CA GLY A 197 -12.55 -7.00 16.94
C GLY A 197 -11.37 -6.08 17.22
N LEU A 198 -11.17 -5.01 16.41
CA LEU A 198 -10.07 -4.06 16.60
C LEU A 198 -10.51 -2.89 17.48
N ASP A 199 -9.66 -2.55 18.46
CA ASP A 199 -9.73 -1.22 19.08
C ASP A 199 -9.00 -0.22 18.19
N ALA A 200 -9.76 0.72 17.63
CA ALA A 200 -9.21 1.77 16.76
C ALA A 200 -8.14 2.65 17.46
N HIS A 201 -8.11 2.65 18.80
CA HIS A 201 -7.11 3.36 19.60
C HIS A 201 -5.70 2.80 19.41
N ASP A 202 -5.55 1.50 19.16
CA ASP A 202 -4.25 0.83 19.07
C ASP A 202 -3.48 1.19 17.78
N LEU A 203 -4.17 1.74 16.77
CA LEU A 203 -3.61 2.05 15.46
C LEU A 203 -3.41 3.55 15.20
N ARG A 204 -3.42 4.40 16.24
CA ARG A 204 -3.27 5.84 16.07
C ARG A 204 -1.84 6.25 15.71
N PRO A 205 -1.68 7.16 14.76
CA PRO A 205 -0.38 7.70 14.44
C PRO A 205 0.21 8.49 15.62
N THR A 206 1.42 8.12 16.06
CA THR A 206 2.06 8.71 17.24
C THR A 206 2.88 9.97 16.96
N SER A 207 3.34 10.18 15.73
CA SER A 207 4.15 11.33 15.33
C SER A 207 3.85 11.73 13.90
N LEU A 208 3.80 13.02 13.59
CA LEU A 208 3.75 13.50 12.22
C LEU A 208 4.34 14.90 12.11
N ALA A 209 5.56 14.93 11.61
CA ALA A 209 6.23 16.18 11.27
C ALA A 209 5.61 16.87 10.03
N ARG A 210 5.07 16.08 9.10
CA ARG A 210 4.50 16.56 7.83
C ARG A 210 3.01 16.90 8.00
N PHE A 211 2.56 18.07 7.52
CA PHE A 211 1.17 18.56 7.60
C PHE A 211 0.64 18.87 9.00
N ARG A 212 1.46 19.42 9.91
CA ARG A 212 1.07 19.69 11.31
C ARG A 212 -0.30 20.35 11.50
N SER A 213 -0.57 21.46 10.79
CA SER A 213 -1.84 22.20 10.94
C SER A 213 -3.05 21.44 10.40
N THR A 214 -2.97 20.91 9.18
CA THR A 214 -4.06 20.15 8.57
C THR A 214 -4.39 18.89 9.37
N ARG A 215 -3.39 18.31 9.97
CA ARG A 215 -3.54 17.15 10.81
C ARG A 215 -4.15 17.47 12.18
N ALA A 216 -3.76 18.58 12.81
CA ALA A 216 -4.39 19.02 14.05
C ALA A 216 -5.90 19.22 13.82
N VAL A 217 -6.28 19.80 12.68
CA VAL A 217 -7.70 19.93 12.29
C VAL A 217 -8.35 18.57 12.07
N ALA A 218 -7.69 17.63 11.38
CA ALA A 218 -8.22 16.28 11.17
C ALA A 218 -8.43 15.54 12.49
N HIS A 219 -7.47 15.62 13.42
CA HIS A 219 -7.59 15.06 14.76
C HIS A 219 -8.75 15.66 15.53
N ALA A 220 -8.80 16.99 15.62
CA ALA A 220 -9.89 17.68 16.31
C ALA A 220 -11.26 17.34 15.71
N GLY A 221 -11.34 17.20 14.36
CA GLY A 221 -12.56 16.80 13.67
C GLY A 221 -13.00 15.38 14.01
N VAL A 222 -12.07 14.45 14.15
CA VAL A 222 -12.37 13.05 14.56
C VAL A 222 -12.87 13.03 16.02
N GLU A 223 -12.18 13.70 16.92
CA GLU A 223 -12.60 13.75 18.34
C GLU A 223 -13.96 14.43 18.49
N LEU A 224 -14.17 15.56 17.80
CA LEU A 224 -15.47 16.24 17.79
C LEU A 224 -16.59 15.32 17.27
N ALA A 225 -16.34 14.58 16.19
CA ALA A 225 -17.32 13.66 15.63
C ALA A 225 -17.68 12.54 16.62
N ARG A 226 -16.73 12.03 17.38
CA ARG A 226 -16.96 11.03 18.44
C ARG A 226 -17.79 11.61 19.59
N GLU A 227 -17.39 12.74 20.12
CA GLU A 227 -18.12 13.40 21.25
C GLU A 227 -19.54 13.80 20.85
N ALA A 228 -19.73 14.25 19.60
CA ALA A 228 -21.04 14.63 19.07
C ALA A 228 -21.92 13.44 18.68
N GLY A 229 -21.42 12.19 18.73
CA GLY A 229 -22.14 11.02 18.25
C GLY A 229 -22.47 11.11 16.76
N ALA A 230 -21.58 11.66 15.95
CA ALA A 230 -21.81 11.86 14.53
C ALA A 230 -21.95 10.53 13.79
N ALA A 231 -22.96 10.42 12.93
CA ALA A 231 -23.18 9.23 12.12
C ALA A 231 -22.15 9.08 10.98
N ARG A 232 -21.47 10.17 10.57
CA ARG A 232 -20.53 10.19 9.44
C ARG A 232 -19.63 11.43 9.49
N ILE A 233 -18.39 11.27 9.04
CA ILE A 233 -17.46 12.38 8.82
C ILE A 233 -17.41 12.65 7.30
N VAL A 234 -17.78 13.85 6.87
CA VAL A 234 -17.72 14.25 5.46
C VAL A 234 -16.50 15.13 5.23
N VAL A 235 -15.66 14.77 4.27
CA VAL A 235 -14.38 15.45 4.00
C VAL A 235 -14.30 15.87 2.54
N ALA A 236 -14.35 17.18 2.30
CA ALA A 236 -14.09 17.74 0.97
C ALA A 236 -12.59 17.66 0.64
N THR A 237 -12.25 17.29 -0.60
CA THR A 237 -10.87 17.15 -1.02
C THR A 237 -10.66 17.39 -2.52
N HIS A 238 -9.52 17.99 -2.89
CA HIS A 238 -9.09 18.11 -4.28
C HIS A 238 -8.04 17.04 -4.69
N HIS A 239 -7.30 16.48 -3.73
CA HIS A 239 -6.17 15.58 -4.00
C HIS A 239 -6.17 14.29 -3.16
N GLY A 240 -7.13 14.11 -2.26
CA GLY A 240 -7.19 12.95 -1.36
C GLY A 240 -6.40 13.12 -0.05
N THR A 241 -5.74 14.25 0.19
CA THR A 241 -4.90 14.46 1.38
C THR A 241 -5.71 14.53 2.67
N SER A 242 -6.80 15.31 2.70
CA SER A 242 -7.62 15.46 3.91
C SER A 242 -8.28 14.15 4.36
N PRO A 243 -8.95 13.38 3.48
CA PRO A 243 -9.46 12.05 3.83
C PRO A 243 -8.38 11.11 4.35
N ARG A 244 -7.16 11.15 3.77
CA ARG A 244 -6.03 10.35 4.24
C ARG A 244 -5.66 10.68 5.69
N LEU A 245 -5.61 11.96 6.04
CA LEU A 245 -5.28 12.38 7.41
C LEU A 245 -6.38 11.99 8.40
N VAL A 246 -7.65 12.11 8.03
CA VAL A 246 -8.78 11.68 8.86
C VAL A 246 -8.79 10.17 9.02
N SER A 247 -8.68 9.41 7.92
CA SER A 247 -8.64 7.95 7.92
C SER A 247 -7.46 7.39 8.72
N GLY A 248 -6.33 8.10 8.76
CA GLY A 248 -5.16 7.72 9.55
C GLY A 248 -5.44 7.60 11.06
N TYR A 249 -6.46 8.28 11.58
CA TYR A 249 -6.91 8.15 12.98
C TYR A 249 -7.84 6.95 13.20
N ARG A 250 -8.16 6.19 12.16
CA ARG A 250 -9.04 5.01 12.25
C ARG A 250 -10.30 5.28 13.09
N PRO A 251 -11.10 6.31 12.77
CA PRO A 251 -12.35 6.51 13.49
C PRO A 251 -13.29 5.32 13.25
N ASP A 252 -14.04 4.96 14.27
CA ASP A 252 -15.17 4.02 14.22
C ASP A 252 -16.40 4.61 13.48
N ILE A 253 -16.28 5.84 13.02
CA ILE A 253 -17.29 6.58 12.26
C ILE A 253 -16.94 6.52 10.78
N PRO A 254 -17.86 6.12 9.87
CA PRO A 254 -17.63 6.12 8.44
C PRO A 254 -17.21 7.48 7.89
N ILE A 255 -16.23 7.49 6.99
CA ILE A 255 -15.71 8.69 6.35
C ILE A 255 -16.23 8.76 4.92
N THR A 256 -16.75 9.91 4.48
CA THR A 256 -17.09 10.15 3.07
C THR A 256 -16.19 11.23 2.49
N ALA A 257 -15.33 10.84 1.55
CA ALA A 257 -14.55 11.78 0.76
C ALA A 257 -15.41 12.35 -0.38
N VAL A 258 -15.51 13.66 -0.47
CA VAL A 258 -16.28 14.36 -1.51
C VAL A 258 -15.32 15.16 -2.38
N SER A 259 -15.40 14.99 -3.69
CA SER A 259 -14.60 15.73 -4.67
C SER A 259 -15.32 15.86 -6.01
N ASP A 260 -15.05 16.91 -6.73
CA ASP A 260 -15.38 17.10 -8.16
C ASP A 260 -14.41 16.34 -9.10
N ARG A 261 -13.34 15.76 -8.55
CA ARG A 261 -12.25 15.09 -9.28
C ARG A 261 -12.26 13.59 -9.03
N LEU A 262 -12.74 12.82 -10.00
CA LEU A 262 -12.80 11.35 -9.92
C LEU A 262 -11.42 10.73 -9.56
N ARG A 263 -10.33 11.28 -10.11
CA ARG A 263 -8.97 10.79 -9.82
C ARG A 263 -8.57 10.97 -8.35
N ALA A 264 -9.01 12.06 -7.70
CA ALA A 264 -8.78 12.26 -6.27
C ALA A 264 -9.51 11.21 -5.43
N LEU A 265 -10.74 10.85 -5.81
CA LEU A 265 -11.54 9.83 -5.13
C LEU A 265 -10.95 8.42 -5.30
N ARG A 266 -10.50 8.04 -6.51
CA ARG A 266 -9.85 6.74 -6.75
C ARG A 266 -8.65 6.51 -5.83
N ARG A 267 -7.88 7.56 -5.54
CA ARG A 267 -6.73 7.47 -4.63
C ARG A 267 -7.12 7.19 -3.18
N THR A 268 -8.32 7.54 -2.78
CA THR A 268 -8.79 7.26 -1.42
C THR A 268 -9.24 5.81 -1.23
N CYS A 269 -9.31 4.99 -2.29
CA CYS A 269 -9.67 3.57 -2.19
C CYS A 269 -8.65 2.73 -1.40
N LEU A 270 -7.43 3.23 -1.18
CA LEU A 270 -6.43 2.59 -0.29
C LEU A 270 -6.55 3.06 1.17
N LEU A 271 -7.55 3.88 1.50
CA LEU A 271 -7.72 4.44 2.84
C LEU A 271 -8.82 3.67 3.59
N PRO A 272 -8.54 3.19 4.79
CA PRO A 272 -9.53 2.48 5.60
C PRO A 272 -10.73 3.37 5.96
N GLY A 273 -11.93 2.77 5.90
CA GLY A 273 -13.18 3.43 6.32
C GLY A 273 -13.64 4.59 5.44
N VAL A 274 -13.09 4.75 4.23
CA VAL A 274 -13.41 5.86 3.33
C VAL A 274 -14.30 5.41 2.18
N ASP A 275 -15.52 5.93 2.16
CA ASP A 275 -16.40 5.93 1.00
C ASP A 275 -16.18 7.19 0.15
N THR A 276 -16.64 7.19 -1.10
CA THR A 276 -16.43 8.31 -2.02
C THR A 276 -17.73 8.80 -2.65
N VAL A 277 -17.84 10.12 -2.79
CA VAL A 277 -18.94 10.78 -3.52
C VAL A 277 -18.35 11.76 -4.53
N LEU A 278 -18.67 11.54 -5.81
CA LEU A 278 -18.34 12.48 -6.87
C LEU A 278 -19.37 13.61 -6.87
N ALA A 279 -18.96 14.80 -6.43
CA ALA A 279 -19.78 15.99 -6.52
C ALA A 279 -19.87 16.45 -7.99
N LYS A 280 -21.07 16.75 -8.46
CA LYS A 280 -21.22 17.44 -9.74
C LYS A 280 -20.72 18.88 -9.57
N GLU A 281 -19.96 19.36 -10.54
CA GLU A 281 -19.61 20.77 -10.62
C GLU A 281 -20.92 21.56 -10.62
N HIS A 282 -21.15 22.33 -9.56
CA HIS A 282 -22.26 23.26 -9.57
C HIS A 282 -21.83 24.41 -10.49
N ASP A 283 -22.51 24.52 -11.61
CA ASP A 283 -22.42 25.70 -12.47
C ASP A 283 -22.61 26.91 -11.54
N ARG A 284 -21.54 27.60 -11.24
CA ARG A 284 -21.64 28.90 -10.56
C ARG A 284 -22.22 29.84 -11.59
N GLY A 285 -23.54 29.78 -11.71
CA GLY A 285 -24.25 30.73 -12.55
C GLY A 285 -23.71 32.11 -12.29
N SER A 286 -23.20 32.69 -13.36
CA SER A 286 -22.85 34.10 -13.45
C SER A 286 -23.92 34.95 -12.78
N LYS A 287 -23.56 35.54 -11.64
CA LYS A 287 -24.25 36.73 -11.15
C LYS A 287 -23.42 37.94 -11.52
#